data_9eb54454ff1d43887503c2216d2ee1c9
#
_entry.id   9eb54454ff1d43887503c2216d2ee1c9
#
_cell.length_a   1.000
_cell.length_b   1.000
_cell.length_c   1.000
_cell.angle_alpha   90.00
_cell.angle_beta   90.00
_cell.angle_gamma   90.00
#
_symmetry.space_group_name_H-M   'P 1'
#
loop_
_entity.id
_entity.type
_entity.pdbx_description
1 polymer ?
#
loop_
_entity_poly.entity_id
_entity_poly.type
_entity_poly.pdbx_seq_one_letter_code
_entity_poly.pdbx_strand_id
1 'polypeptide(L)'
;MRNPIPLATPVMTGQEQAYIQKALDDNWVSYAGPYVDKFETELAERTDAAYAVATNSGTSAIHLALIAAGVTPGTEVIMPNLSFVAPANAVRYCGAHPIVVDVSSDEWQIDVDKLNYFLEEHCERKTTGLWNKDTKRQIGALLPVHLLGGMADVDELAKTSTKYDLPLVEDAAECLGASYKGRAIGAPSRHISNERRFVCTSFNGNKVITTGGGG
;
A
#
# COMPACT_ATOMS: atom_id res chain seq x y z
N MET A 1 -0.66 -6.13 41.20
CA MET A 1 -0.96 -6.44 39.76
C MET A 1 0.10 -5.76 38.93
N ARG A 2 0.73 -6.43 37.97
CA ARG A 2 1.68 -5.78 37.06
C ARG A 2 0.89 -4.92 36.08
N ASN A 3 1.29 -3.66 35.86
CA ASN A 3 0.69 -2.81 34.85
C ASN A 3 0.94 -3.45 33.46
N PRO A 4 -0.09 -3.57 32.61
CA PRO A 4 0.11 -4.09 31.28
C PRO A 4 1.05 -3.17 30.46
N ILE A 5 1.95 -3.78 29.69
CA ILE A 5 2.78 -3.05 28.75
C ILE A 5 2.00 -2.97 27.43
N PRO A 6 1.60 -1.78 26.97
CA PRO A 6 0.88 -1.65 25.70
C PRO A 6 1.80 -1.98 24.51
N LEU A 7 1.23 -2.56 23.46
CA LEU A 7 1.98 -2.88 22.23
C LEU A 7 2.43 -1.60 21.50
N ALA A 8 1.55 -0.63 21.40
CA ALA A 8 1.82 0.68 20.83
C ALA A 8 1.02 1.74 21.57
N THR A 9 1.64 2.87 21.86
CA THR A 9 0.96 4.01 22.47
C THR A 9 1.26 5.24 21.63
N PRO A 10 0.25 5.96 21.11
CA PRO A 10 0.47 7.21 20.41
C PRO A 10 1.20 8.23 21.30
N VAL A 11 2.15 8.94 20.72
CA VAL A 11 2.86 10.04 21.39
C VAL A 11 2.31 11.35 20.86
N MET A 12 1.76 12.16 21.78
CA MET A 12 1.26 13.52 21.47
C MET A 12 2.36 14.53 21.79
N THR A 13 2.71 15.34 20.82
CA THR A 13 3.79 16.34 20.95
C THR A 13 3.28 17.68 21.49
N GLY A 14 1.96 17.86 21.52
CA GLY A 14 1.26 19.09 21.96
C GLY A 14 0.87 20.02 20.82
N GLN A 15 1.38 19.83 19.62
CA GLN A 15 0.98 20.61 18.44
C GLN A 15 -0.38 20.18 17.88
N GLU A 16 -0.77 18.91 18.10
CA GLU A 16 -2.02 18.34 17.63
C GLU A 16 -3.23 19.16 18.10
N GLN A 17 -3.24 19.54 19.39
CA GLN A 17 -4.31 20.34 19.96
C GLN A 17 -4.40 21.72 19.27
N ALA A 18 -3.28 22.36 18.99
CA ALA A 18 -3.24 23.68 18.34
C ALA A 18 -3.76 23.58 16.89
N TYR A 19 -3.40 22.54 16.14
CA TYR A 19 -3.91 22.33 14.78
C TYR A 19 -5.41 22.03 14.76
N ILE A 20 -5.89 21.18 15.69
CA ILE A 20 -7.32 20.87 15.80
C ILE A 20 -8.11 22.14 16.16
N GLN A 21 -7.64 22.90 17.16
CA GLN A 21 -8.30 24.13 17.57
C GLN A 21 -8.38 25.13 16.42
N LYS A 22 -7.28 25.31 15.70
CA LYS A 22 -7.25 26.21 14.55
C LYS A 22 -8.17 25.76 13.42
N ALA A 23 -8.26 24.45 13.14
CA ALA A 23 -9.19 23.94 12.14
C ALA A 23 -10.66 24.23 12.52
N LEU A 24 -10.99 24.11 13.81
CA LEU A 24 -12.32 24.45 14.33
C LEU A 24 -12.59 25.94 14.25
N ASP A 25 -11.65 26.80 14.66
CA ASP A 25 -11.78 28.28 14.63
C ASP A 25 -11.95 28.78 13.19
N ASP A 26 -11.27 28.15 12.23
CA ASP A 26 -11.34 28.47 10.79
C ASP A 26 -12.53 27.80 10.07
N ASN A 27 -13.36 27.00 10.79
CA ASN A 27 -14.47 26.18 10.25
C ASN A 27 -14.09 25.13 9.22
N TRP A 28 -12.86 24.63 9.27
CA TRP A 28 -12.40 23.52 8.41
C TRP A 28 -12.62 22.16 9.10
N VAL A 29 -13.85 21.66 9.01
CA VAL A 29 -14.27 20.39 9.66
C VAL A 29 -14.64 19.29 8.67
N SER A 30 -14.24 19.44 7.40
CA SER A 30 -14.60 18.55 6.30
C SER A 30 -13.36 17.91 5.66
N TYR A 31 -13.60 17.09 4.63
CA TYR A 31 -12.56 16.42 3.82
C TYR A 31 -11.76 17.39 2.91
N ALA A 32 -12.19 18.62 2.78
CA ALA A 32 -11.50 19.66 2.00
C ALA A 32 -10.99 20.74 2.94
N GLY A 33 -9.91 21.40 2.56
CA GLY A 33 -9.36 22.55 3.28
C GLY A 33 -7.83 22.55 3.33
N PRO A 34 -7.24 23.65 3.79
CA PRO A 34 -5.79 23.90 3.70
C PRO A 34 -4.94 22.86 4.45
N TYR A 35 -5.51 22.17 5.43
CA TYR A 35 -4.78 21.14 6.18
C TYR A 35 -4.66 19.83 5.42
N VAL A 36 -5.65 19.49 4.57
CA VAL A 36 -5.57 18.32 3.67
C VAL A 36 -4.51 18.57 2.62
N ASP A 37 -4.57 19.73 1.93
CA ASP A 37 -3.57 20.09 0.91
C ASP A 37 -2.15 20.15 1.48
N LYS A 38 -2.00 20.69 2.69
CA LYS A 38 -0.71 20.73 3.40
C LYS A 38 -0.21 19.32 3.72
N PHE A 39 -1.09 18.46 4.23
CA PHE A 39 -0.73 17.06 4.55
C PHE A 39 -0.27 16.30 3.30
N GLU A 40 -1.02 16.40 2.21
CA GLU A 40 -0.68 15.75 0.93
C GLU A 40 0.66 16.24 0.39
N THR A 41 0.91 17.56 0.44
CA THR A 41 2.18 18.15 0.01
C THR A 41 3.35 17.66 0.87
N GLU A 42 3.24 17.73 2.19
CA GLU A 42 4.30 17.30 3.10
C GLU A 42 4.55 15.77 3.03
N LEU A 43 3.50 14.98 2.84
CA LEU A 43 3.64 13.53 2.68
C LEU A 43 4.37 13.20 1.39
N ALA A 44 4.01 13.82 0.28
CA ALA A 44 4.68 13.63 -1.01
C ALA A 44 6.18 13.98 -0.89
N GLU A 45 6.51 15.14 -0.32
CA GLU A 45 7.91 15.57 -0.11
C GLU A 45 8.70 14.59 0.77
N ARG A 46 8.12 14.15 1.90
CA ARG A 46 8.80 13.25 2.85
C ARG A 46 8.99 11.83 2.35
N THR A 47 8.14 11.39 1.44
CA THR A 47 8.21 10.05 0.85
C THR A 47 8.88 10.04 -0.51
N ASP A 48 9.30 11.19 -1.04
CA ASP A 48 9.86 11.37 -2.39
C ASP A 48 8.88 10.91 -3.47
N ALA A 49 7.58 11.07 -3.22
CA ALA A 49 6.52 10.76 -4.16
C ALA A 49 6.18 11.98 -5.03
N ALA A 50 5.72 11.74 -6.26
CA ALA A 50 5.27 12.82 -7.14
C ALA A 50 4.02 13.52 -6.61
N TYR A 51 3.11 12.75 -6.02
CA TYR A 51 1.84 13.22 -5.44
C TYR A 51 1.44 12.36 -4.25
N ALA A 52 0.64 12.92 -3.35
CA ALA A 52 -0.08 12.17 -2.33
C ALA A 52 -1.57 12.54 -2.36
N VAL A 53 -2.42 11.60 -1.97
CA VAL A 53 -3.87 11.79 -1.87
C VAL A 53 -4.32 11.24 -0.52
N ALA A 54 -4.94 12.08 0.29
CA ALA A 54 -5.44 11.70 1.60
C ALA A 54 -6.74 10.88 1.51
N THR A 55 -6.81 9.83 2.32
CA THR A 55 -8.00 8.99 2.48
C THR A 55 -8.35 8.84 3.96
N ASN A 56 -9.51 8.28 4.26
CA ASN A 56 -9.96 8.11 5.65
C ASN A 56 -9.33 6.89 6.37
N SER A 57 -8.61 6.02 5.65
CA SER A 57 -7.90 4.88 6.20
C SER A 57 -6.93 4.27 5.19
N GLY A 58 -5.91 3.54 5.65
CA GLY A 58 -5.03 2.76 4.76
C GLY A 58 -5.80 1.73 3.91
N THR A 59 -6.86 1.12 4.45
CA THR A 59 -7.72 0.22 3.67
C THR A 59 -8.39 0.93 2.50
N SER A 60 -8.87 2.17 2.71
CA SER A 60 -9.44 2.99 1.65
C SER A 60 -8.39 3.44 0.63
N ALA A 61 -7.16 3.73 1.09
CA ALA A 61 -6.04 4.04 0.21
C ALA A 61 -5.76 2.86 -0.74
N ILE A 62 -5.64 1.64 -0.21
CA ILE A 62 -5.43 0.42 -1.03
C ILE A 62 -6.60 0.21 -1.99
N HIS A 63 -7.85 0.34 -1.52
CA HIS A 63 -9.04 0.19 -2.36
C HIS A 63 -9.06 1.19 -3.52
N LEU A 64 -8.80 2.46 -3.24
CA LEU A 64 -8.72 3.52 -4.24
C LEU A 64 -7.59 3.26 -5.25
N ALA A 65 -6.41 2.87 -4.76
CA ALA A 65 -5.27 2.55 -5.60
C ALA A 65 -5.55 1.35 -6.52
N LEU A 66 -6.21 0.30 -6.03
CA LEU A 66 -6.62 -0.86 -6.86
C LEU A 66 -7.60 -0.45 -7.96
N ILE A 67 -8.57 0.41 -7.66
CA ILE A 67 -9.50 0.95 -8.67
C ILE A 67 -8.73 1.78 -9.70
N ALA A 68 -7.85 2.68 -9.26
CA ALA A 68 -7.02 3.50 -10.15
C ALA A 68 -6.05 2.66 -11.00
N ALA A 69 -5.59 1.53 -10.47
CA ALA A 69 -4.78 0.54 -11.17
C ALA A 69 -5.57 -0.26 -12.22
N GLY A 70 -6.90 -0.12 -12.27
CA GLY A 70 -7.76 -0.82 -13.23
C GLY A 70 -8.24 -2.19 -12.77
N VAL A 71 -8.16 -2.50 -11.49
CA VAL A 71 -8.74 -3.74 -10.93
C VAL A 71 -10.26 -3.66 -11.01
N THR A 72 -10.88 -4.69 -11.58
CA THR A 72 -12.31 -4.79 -11.81
C THR A 72 -12.91 -6.06 -11.19
N PRO A 73 -14.24 -6.12 -11.00
CA PRO A 73 -14.90 -7.32 -10.51
C PRO A 73 -14.54 -8.56 -11.32
N GLY A 74 -14.24 -9.67 -10.62
CA GLY A 74 -13.89 -10.95 -11.24
C GLY A 74 -12.41 -11.11 -11.58
N THR A 75 -11.58 -10.05 -11.52
CA THR A 75 -10.12 -10.15 -11.68
C THR A 75 -9.47 -10.74 -10.43
N GLU A 76 -8.19 -11.05 -10.52
CA GLU A 76 -7.37 -11.51 -9.40
C GLU A 76 -6.26 -10.51 -9.08
N VAL A 77 -5.93 -10.37 -7.79
CA VAL A 77 -4.81 -9.55 -7.29
C VAL A 77 -3.88 -10.45 -6.50
N ILE A 78 -2.60 -10.45 -6.88
CA ILE A 78 -1.59 -11.26 -6.21
C ILE A 78 -1.04 -10.51 -5.00
N MET A 79 -1.06 -11.15 -3.82
CA MET A 79 -0.60 -10.58 -2.56
C MET A 79 0.10 -11.64 -1.69
N PRO A 80 0.89 -11.26 -0.67
CA PRO A 80 1.47 -12.23 0.24
C PRO A 80 0.40 -12.90 1.12
N ASN A 81 0.65 -14.16 1.52
CA ASN A 81 -0.21 -14.90 2.45
C ASN A 81 -0.05 -14.44 3.90
N LEU A 82 1.02 -13.74 4.24
CA LEU A 82 1.24 -13.09 5.53
C LEU A 82 0.99 -11.60 5.40
N SER A 83 -0.08 -11.10 6.01
CA SER A 83 -0.47 -9.70 5.95
C SER A 83 -1.55 -9.40 7.00
N PHE A 84 -1.80 -8.12 7.25
CA PHE A 84 -3.04 -7.73 7.89
C PHE A 84 -4.22 -7.99 6.94
N VAL A 85 -5.45 -8.05 7.48
CA VAL A 85 -6.65 -8.36 6.66
C VAL A 85 -7.03 -7.25 5.66
N ALA A 86 -6.53 -6.02 5.85
CA ALA A 86 -6.91 -4.86 5.06
C ALA A 86 -6.63 -5.00 3.54
N PRO A 87 -5.46 -5.49 3.08
CA PRO A 87 -5.21 -5.72 1.66
C PRO A 87 -6.22 -6.68 1.02
N ALA A 88 -6.47 -7.83 1.66
CA ALA A 88 -7.45 -8.80 1.18
C ALA A 88 -8.87 -8.22 1.11
N ASN A 89 -9.28 -7.45 2.13
CA ASN A 89 -10.57 -6.77 2.13
C ASN A 89 -10.67 -5.73 1.00
N ALA A 90 -9.62 -4.93 0.77
CA ALA A 90 -9.61 -3.95 -0.31
C ALA A 90 -9.77 -4.62 -1.70
N VAL A 91 -9.10 -5.76 -1.92
CA VAL A 91 -9.30 -6.59 -3.13
C VAL A 91 -10.76 -7.04 -3.24
N ARG A 92 -11.33 -7.53 -2.13
CA ARG A 92 -12.75 -7.96 -2.13
C ARG A 92 -13.72 -6.81 -2.35
N TYR A 93 -13.42 -5.61 -1.88
CA TYR A 93 -14.23 -4.41 -2.13
C TYR A 93 -14.26 -4.01 -3.61
N CYS A 94 -13.20 -4.30 -4.38
CA CYS A 94 -13.20 -4.18 -5.83
C CYS A 94 -14.04 -5.27 -6.54
N GLY A 95 -14.62 -6.24 -5.83
CA GLY A 95 -15.24 -7.43 -6.42
C GLY A 95 -14.21 -8.41 -7.01
N ALA A 96 -12.93 -8.20 -6.75
CA ALA A 96 -11.83 -9.04 -7.20
C ALA A 96 -11.53 -10.18 -6.20
N HIS A 97 -10.61 -11.05 -6.56
CA HIS A 97 -10.21 -12.22 -5.77
C HIS A 97 -8.73 -12.12 -5.39
N PRO A 98 -8.36 -12.21 -4.08
CA PRO A 98 -6.98 -12.30 -3.70
C PRO A 98 -6.40 -13.68 -4.08
N ILE A 99 -5.22 -13.68 -4.71
CA ILE A 99 -4.34 -14.83 -4.89
C ILE A 99 -3.18 -14.66 -3.96
N VAL A 100 -2.93 -15.64 -3.10
CA VAL A 100 -1.86 -15.55 -2.11
C VAL A 100 -0.62 -16.29 -2.57
N VAL A 101 0.52 -15.62 -2.44
CA VAL A 101 1.86 -16.17 -2.66
C VAL A 101 2.56 -16.18 -1.31
N ASP A 102 3.39 -17.17 -1.09
CA ASP A 102 4.11 -17.34 0.16
C ASP A 102 5.15 -16.22 0.40
N VAL A 103 5.57 -16.07 1.64
CA VAL A 103 6.60 -15.11 2.05
C VAL A 103 7.94 -15.81 2.22
N SER A 104 9.03 -15.05 2.18
CA SER A 104 10.35 -15.56 2.56
C SER A 104 10.40 -15.87 4.05
N SER A 105 11.12 -16.94 4.43
CA SER A 105 11.27 -17.33 5.83
C SER A 105 12.08 -16.33 6.66
N ASP A 106 12.96 -15.58 6.01
CA ASP A 106 13.95 -14.73 6.67
C ASP A 106 13.46 -13.30 6.85
N GLU A 107 12.76 -12.75 5.84
CA GLU A 107 12.36 -11.35 5.81
C GLU A 107 10.85 -11.14 6.00
N TRP A 108 10.04 -12.21 5.87
CA TRP A 108 8.58 -12.21 5.95
C TRP A 108 7.89 -11.34 4.89
N GLN A 109 8.67 -10.87 3.92
CA GLN A 109 8.15 -10.17 2.74
C GLN A 109 7.71 -11.16 1.67
N ILE A 110 6.91 -10.72 0.70
CA ILE A 110 6.53 -11.59 -0.43
C ILE A 110 7.77 -12.23 -1.08
N ASP A 111 7.75 -13.53 -1.25
CA ASP A 111 8.84 -14.29 -1.88
C ASP A 111 8.78 -14.09 -3.40
N VAL A 112 9.73 -13.30 -3.92
CA VAL A 112 9.78 -12.93 -5.34
C VAL A 112 10.04 -14.13 -6.24
N ASP A 113 10.79 -15.12 -5.78
CA ASP A 113 11.04 -16.33 -6.57
C ASP A 113 9.77 -17.17 -6.72
N LYS A 114 9.01 -17.33 -5.62
CA LYS A 114 7.70 -18.00 -5.66
C LYS A 114 6.67 -17.21 -6.48
N LEU A 115 6.70 -15.88 -6.40
CA LEU A 115 5.88 -15.02 -7.24
C LEU A 115 6.20 -15.24 -8.73
N ASN A 116 7.46 -15.20 -9.10
CA ASN A 116 7.89 -15.42 -10.49
C ASN A 116 7.54 -16.83 -10.95
N TYR A 117 7.76 -17.85 -10.12
CA TYR A 117 7.34 -19.22 -10.41
C TYR A 117 5.83 -19.32 -10.69
N PHE A 118 5.00 -18.71 -9.84
CA PHE A 118 3.55 -18.69 -10.07
C PHE A 118 3.18 -18.02 -11.39
N LEU A 119 3.81 -16.89 -11.71
CA LEU A 119 3.54 -16.13 -12.93
C LEU A 119 3.99 -16.90 -14.19
N GLU A 120 5.07 -17.64 -14.12
CA GLU A 120 5.62 -18.44 -15.25
C GLU A 120 4.81 -19.73 -15.47
N GLU A 121 4.54 -20.48 -14.41
CA GLU A 121 3.93 -21.80 -14.51
C GLU A 121 2.41 -21.76 -14.54
N HIS A 122 1.77 -20.86 -13.78
CA HIS A 122 0.32 -20.82 -13.60
C HIS A 122 -0.39 -19.70 -14.35
N CYS A 123 0.35 -18.81 -15.02
CA CYS A 123 -0.26 -17.74 -15.80
C CYS A 123 0.06 -17.86 -17.29
N GLU A 124 -0.82 -17.29 -18.12
CA GLU A 124 -0.63 -17.20 -19.57
C GLU A 124 -0.97 -15.77 -20.05
N ARG A 125 -0.19 -15.26 -20.99
CA ARG A 125 -0.47 -13.97 -21.62
C ARG A 125 -1.47 -14.15 -22.75
N LYS A 126 -2.54 -13.33 -22.72
CA LYS A 126 -3.52 -13.19 -23.79
C LYS A 126 -3.52 -11.75 -24.32
N THR A 127 -4.26 -11.49 -25.37
CA THR A 127 -4.42 -10.15 -25.95
C THR A 127 -4.99 -9.12 -24.95
N THR A 128 -5.74 -9.58 -23.95
CA THR A 128 -6.41 -8.75 -22.93
C THR A 128 -5.63 -8.66 -21.61
N GLY A 129 -4.43 -9.22 -21.53
CA GLY A 129 -3.59 -9.17 -20.33
C GLY A 129 -3.10 -10.54 -19.87
N LEU A 130 -2.69 -10.62 -18.61
CA LEU A 130 -2.21 -11.85 -17.96
C LEU A 130 -3.38 -12.61 -17.33
N TRP A 131 -3.43 -13.92 -17.53
CA TRP A 131 -4.53 -14.77 -17.07
C TRP A 131 -4.01 -15.96 -16.26
N ASN A 132 -4.65 -16.25 -15.15
CA ASN A 132 -4.45 -17.46 -14.38
C ASN A 132 -5.03 -18.66 -15.15
N LYS A 133 -4.18 -19.65 -15.41
CA LYS A 133 -4.54 -20.88 -16.18
C LYS A 133 -5.55 -21.76 -15.45
N ASP A 134 -5.53 -21.73 -14.09
CA ASP A 134 -6.35 -22.61 -13.27
C ASP A 134 -7.75 -22.02 -13.05
N THR A 135 -7.82 -20.75 -12.65
CA THR A 135 -9.08 -20.07 -12.34
C THR A 135 -9.78 -19.47 -13.55
N LYS A 136 -9.05 -19.30 -14.67
CA LYS A 136 -9.50 -18.61 -15.89
C LYS A 136 -9.88 -17.15 -15.64
N ARG A 137 -9.24 -16.48 -14.65
CA ARG A 137 -9.41 -15.06 -14.34
C ARG A 137 -8.20 -14.26 -14.77
N GLN A 138 -8.43 -13.00 -15.09
CA GLN A 138 -7.37 -12.06 -15.40
C GLN A 138 -6.68 -11.60 -14.12
N ILE A 139 -5.35 -11.53 -14.14
CA ILE A 139 -4.57 -10.90 -13.07
C ILE A 139 -4.65 -9.38 -13.28
N GLY A 140 -5.12 -8.66 -12.28
CA GLY A 140 -5.33 -7.21 -12.34
C GLY A 140 -4.19 -6.39 -11.75
N ALA A 141 -3.50 -6.88 -10.72
CA ALA A 141 -2.43 -6.15 -10.05
C ALA A 141 -1.54 -7.07 -9.20
N LEU A 142 -0.35 -6.55 -8.86
CA LEU A 142 0.47 -7.04 -7.74
C LEU A 142 0.24 -6.13 -6.53
N LEU A 143 0.03 -6.74 -5.35
CA LEU A 143 -0.21 -6.04 -4.08
C LEU A 143 0.74 -6.58 -2.99
N PRO A 144 2.05 -6.28 -3.06
CA PRO A 144 2.96 -6.61 -1.97
C PRO A 144 2.60 -5.82 -0.71
N VAL A 145 2.96 -6.39 0.45
CA VAL A 145 2.80 -5.77 1.76
C VAL A 145 4.17 -5.66 2.42
N HIS A 146 4.52 -4.48 2.86
CA HIS A 146 5.77 -4.19 3.55
C HIS A 146 5.56 -4.33 5.05
N LEU A 147 5.98 -5.45 5.62
CA LEU A 147 5.68 -5.81 7.01
C LEU A 147 6.72 -5.31 7.99
N LEU A 148 6.27 -4.92 9.18
CA LEU A 148 7.07 -4.64 10.38
C LEU A 148 8.20 -3.61 10.16
N GLY A 149 7.99 -2.65 9.28
CA GLY A 149 8.99 -1.63 8.94
C GLY A 149 10.01 -2.08 7.90
N GLY A 150 10.00 -3.34 7.48
CA GLY A 150 10.80 -3.87 6.38
C GLY A 150 10.15 -3.63 5.02
N MET A 151 10.96 -3.35 4.01
CA MET A 151 10.48 -3.24 2.63
C MET A 151 10.82 -4.52 1.86
N ALA A 152 9.86 -5.02 1.08
CA ALA A 152 10.11 -6.08 0.11
C ALA A 152 11.12 -5.62 -0.95
N ASP A 153 11.65 -6.54 -1.76
CA ASP A 153 12.55 -6.16 -2.86
C ASP A 153 11.79 -5.40 -3.96
N VAL A 154 11.68 -4.07 -3.74
CA VAL A 154 10.93 -3.16 -4.60
C VAL A 154 11.47 -3.15 -6.04
N ASP A 155 12.78 -3.34 -6.22
CA ASP A 155 13.38 -3.34 -7.56
C ASP A 155 12.96 -4.60 -8.33
N GLU A 156 12.98 -5.77 -7.71
CA GLU A 156 12.55 -7.02 -8.36
C GLU A 156 11.03 -7.05 -8.57
N LEU A 157 10.24 -6.55 -7.62
CA LEU A 157 8.79 -6.40 -7.80
C LEU A 157 8.44 -5.45 -8.95
N ALA A 158 9.18 -4.35 -9.10
CA ALA A 158 8.98 -3.40 -10.21
C ALA A 158 9.37 -4.02 -11.57
N LYS A 159 10.45 -4.83 -11.62
CA LYS A 159 10.83 -5.58 -12.83
C LYS A 159 9.76 -6.62 -13.19
N THR A 160 9.28 -7.38 -12.20
CA THR A 160 8.22 -8.38 -12.39
C THR A 160 6.94 -7.70 -12.87
N SER A 161 6.53 -6.60 -12.25
CA SER A 161 5.41 -5.78 -12.68
C SER A 161 5.52 -5.35 -14.15
N THR A 162 6.67 -4.84 -14.55
CA THR A 162 6.94 -4.43 -15.94
C THR A 162 6.97 -5.62 -16.89
N LYS A 163 7.64 -6.72 -16.53
CA LYS A 163 7.72 -7.94 -17.35
C LYS A 163 6.34 -8.50 -17.69
N TYR A 164 5.44 -8.49 -16.71
CA TYR A 164 4.09 -9.04 -16.86
C TYR A 164 3.02 -8.01 -17.17
N ASP A 165 3.40 -6.74 -17.29
CA ASP A 165 2.50 -5.62 -17.56
C ASP A 165 1.38 -5.48 -16.51
N LEU A 166 1.74 -5.62 -15.24
CA LEU A 166 0.84 -5.51 -14.09
C LEU A 166 1.08 -4.22 -13.32
N PRO A 167 0.05 -3.51 -12.87
CA PRO A 167 0.21 -2.44 -11.89
C PRO A 167 0.77 -2.96 -10.57
N LEU A 168 1.54 -2.11 -9.88
CA LEU A 168 2.10 -2.38 -8.56
C LEU A 168 1.42 -1.48 -7.52
N VAL A 169 0.66 -2.07 -6.62
CA VAL A 169 0.00 -1.39 -5.50
C VAL A 169 0.66 -1.90 -4.21
N GLU A 170 1.41 -1.05 -3.54
CA GLU A 170 2.19 -1.42 -2.36
C GLU A 170 1.45 -1.03 -1.08
N ASP A 171 1.16 -1.99 -0.21
CA ASP A 171 0.72 -1.69 1.15
C ASP A 171 1.93 -1.37 2.02
N ALA A 172 2.12 -0.10 2.31
CA ALA A 172 3.20 0.46 3.11
C ALA A 172 2.69 0.98 4.47
N ALA A 173 1.58 0.43 4.97
CA ALA A 173 0.94 0.87 6.21
C ALA A 173 1.86 0.79 7.45
N GLU A 174 2.95 0.03 7.38
CA GLU A 174 3.88 -0.18 8.49
C GLU A 174 5.29 0.36 8.21
N CYS A 175 5.56 0.92 7.03
CA CYS A 175 6.91 1.33 6.65
C CYS A 175 7.08 2.81 6.32
N LEU A 176 6.19 3.68 6.83
CA LEU A 176 6.42 5.11 6.72
C LEU A 176 7.74 5.50 7.41
N GLY A 177 8.64 6.17 6.68
CA GLY A 177 9.99 6.49 7.14
C GLY A 177 11.04 5.41 6.86
N ALA A 178 10.65 4.23 6.39
CA ALA A 178 11.59 3.23 5.92
C ALA A 178 12.24 3.64 4.60
N SER A 179 13.40 3.06 4.31
CA SER A 179 14.09 3.26 3.04
C SER A 179 14.55 1.94 2.44
N TYR A 180 14.42 1.83 1.12
CA TYR A 180 14.93 0.71 0.34
C TYR A 180 16.15 1.17 -0.46
N LYS A 181 17.33 0.62 -0.13
CA LYS A 181 18.61 1.00 -0.76
C LYS A 181 18.83 2.53 -0.77
N GLY A 182 18.50 3.20 0.34
CA GLY A 182 18.63 4.64 0.52
C GLY A 182 17.56 5.49 -0.16
N ARG A 183 16.53 4.90 -0.75
CA ARG A 183 15.38 5.59 -1.36
C ARG A 183 14.16 5.53 -0.44
N ALA A 184 13.42 6.61 -0.30
CA ALA A 184 12.16 6.64 0.43
C ALA A 184 11.10 5.77 -0.27
N ILE A 185 10.02 5.41 0.45
CA ILE A 185 9.01 4.46 -0.03
C ILE A 185 8.26 4.95 -1.28
N GLY A 186 8.11 6.26 -1.45
CA GLY A 186 7.44 6.87 -2.61
C GLY A 186 8.38 7.22 -3.77
N ALA A 187 9.69 7.04 -3.58
CA ALA A 187 10.68 7.42 -4.58
C ALA A 187 10.45 6.71 -5.92
N PRO A 188 10.65 7.41 -7.04
CA PRO A 188 10.50 6.84 -8.37
C PRO A 188 11.32 5.57 -8.56
N SER A 189 10.76 4.59 -9.23
CA SER A 189 11.46 3.37 -9.63
C SER A 189 11.98 3.50 -11.07
N ARG A 190 13.18 2.98 -11.32
CA ARG A 190 13.74 2.91 -12.69
C ARG A 190 13.12 1.78 -13.52
N HIS A 191 12.34 0.92 -12.90
CA HIS A 191 11.85 -0.33 -13.48
C HIS A 191 10.37 -0.34 -13.77
N ILE A 192 9.61 0.67 -13.34
CA ILE A 192 8.19 0.80 -13.58
C ILE A 192 7.84 2.29 -13.75
N SER A 193 6.87 2.59 -14.62
CA SER A 193 6.28 3.92 -14.74
C SER A 193 5.57 4.34 -13.46
N ASN A 194 5.73 5.59 -13.04
CA ASN A 194 5.04 6.13 -11.85
C ASN A 194 3.51 6.08 -11.98
N GLU A 195 2.97 6.13 -13.18
CA GLU A 195 1.53 6.03 -13.43
C GLU A 195 0.94 4.66 -13.10
N ARG A 196 1.80 3.65 -12.91
CA ARG A 196 1.41 2.26 -12.62
C ARG A 196 1.88 1.77 -11.27
N ARG A 197 2.44 2.65 -10.45
CA ARG A 197 2.91 2.36 -9.10
C ARG A 197 2.20 3.23 -8.09
N PHE A 198 1.58 2.59 -7.11
CA PHE A 198 0.84 3.22 -6.03
C PHE A 198 1.39 2.72 -4.70
N VAL A 199 1.66 3.65 -3.77
CA VAL A 199 2.12 3.32 -2.42
C VAL A 199 1.08 3.79 -1.43
N CYS A 200 0.54 2.88 -0.63
CA CYS A 200 -0.54 3.14 0.31
C CYS A 200 -0.01 3.12 1.75
N THR A 201 -0.16 4.21 2.46
CA THR A 201 0.23 4.34 3.88
C THR A 201 -1.00 4.31 4.80
N SER A 202 -0.78 4.26 6.11
CA SER A 202 -1.84 4.30 7.11
C SER A 202 -1.44 5.15 8.30
N PHE A 203 -2.39 5.94 8.79
CA PHE A 203 -2.25 6.81 9.96
C PHE A 203 -3.22 6.41 11.08
N ASN A 204 -3.59 5.13 11.12
CA ASN A 204 -4.41 4.58 12.20
C ASN A 204 -3.69 4.67 13.56
N GLY A 205 -4.43 4.63 14.67
CA GLY A 205 -3.94 4.85 16.03
C GLY A 205 -2.77 3.97 16.49
N ASN A 206 -2.52 2.83 15.84
CA ASN A 206 -1.43 1.91 16.12
C ASN A 206 -0.24 2.01 15.16
N LYS A 207 -0.23 2.95 14.22
CA LYS A 207 0.84 3.12 13.23
C LYS A 207 1.96 4.02 13.75
N VAL A 208 3.10 4.03 13.04
CA VAL A 208 4.30 4.82 13.40
C VAL A 208 3.98 6.29 13.61
N ILE A 209 3.13 6.86 12.75
CA ILE A 209 2.54 8.20 12.89
C ILE A 209 1.03 8.03 12.80
N THR A 210 0.31 8.72 13.65
CA THR A 210 -1.15 8.62 13.69
C THR A 210 -1.84 9.98 13.66
N THR A 211 -2.99 9.99 12.98
CA THR A 211 -4.00 11.06 13.04
C THR A 211 -5.32 10.54 13.66
N GLY A 212 -5.25 9.41 14.38
CA GLY A 212 -6.41 8.67 14.88
C GLY A 212 -6.99 7.70 13.86
N GLY A 213 -7.15 8.15 12.64
CA GLY A 213 -7.48 7.42 11.42
C GLY A 213 -6.87 8.15 10.22
N GLY A 214 -6.87 7.54 9.04
CA GLY A 214 -6.31 8.13 7.83
C GLY A 214 -5.44 7.15 7.03
N GLY A 215 -5.18 7.52 5.82
CA GLY A 215 -4.32 6.80 4.89
C GLY A 215 -3.98 7.64 3.68
#